data_68b602be93d7e07492e0f6c321ca393e
#
_entry.id   68b602be93d7e07492e0f6c321ca393e
#
_cell.length_a   1.000
_cell.length_b   1.000
_cell.length_c   1.000
_cell.angle_alpha   90.00
_cell.angle_beta   90.00
_cell.angle_gamma   90.00
#
_symmetry.space_group_name_H-M   'P 1'
#
loop_
_entity.id
_entity.type
_entity.pdbx_description
1 polymer ?
#
loop_
_entity_poly.entity_id
_entity_poly.type
_entity_poly.pdbx_seq_one_letter_code
_entity_poly.pdbx_strand_id
1 'polypeptide(L)'
;MASDYECEVRFEIKDIDAFINRIITLEGSLIFDYSFYDYYLTPIDQRWNPLEKNLRIREWKYPTKPTTLYFVKNEILNIEDLKFKRAVYRAGKVPLLEGDLEECMSIAQDLGFKPWFTIRKEKAHFYEISKNKFKTIAEYIPELGWTGELEFEGQDPLKAKNRIAECISLLNIPRKSVTFKPISAIYAEKLGLL
;
A
#
# COMPACT_ATOMS: atom_id res chain seq x y z
N MET A 1 6.64 -20.95 12.58
CA MET A 1 6.58 -20.87 11.10
C MET A 1 7.21 -19.54 10.69
N ALA A 2 8.10 -19.53 9.70
CA ALA A 2 8.67 -18.27 9.20
C ALA A 2 7.52 -17.52 8.51
N SER A 3 7.21 -16.30 8.97
CA SER A 3 6.24 -15.45 8.28
C SER A 3 6.79 -15.02 6.93
N ASP A 4 5.93 -14.95 5.92
CA ASP A 4 6.29 -14.58 4.58
C ASP A 4 6.50 -13.06 4.44
N TYR A 5 7.23 -12.65 3.41
CA TYR A 5 7.38 -11.23 3.06
C TYR A 5 6.22 -10.80 2.18
N GLU A 6 5.73 -9.58 2.42
CA GLU A 6 4.73 -8.93 1.58
C GLU A 6 5.39 -8.40 0.30
N CYS A 7 4.92 -8.88 -0.85
CA CYS A 7 5.30 -8.42 -2.17
C CYS A 7 4.12 -7.71 -2.83
N GLU A 8 4.33 -6.53 -3.40
CA GLU A 8 3.24 -5.65 -3.85
C GLU A 8 3.56 -4.96 -5.16
N VAL A 9 2.54 -4.82 -5.99
CA VAL A 9 2.48 -3.84 -7.09
C VAL A 9 1.22 -3.00 -6.96
N ARG A 10 1.28 -1.79 -7.51
CA ARG A 10 0.13 -0.88 -7.61
C ARG A 10 -0.20 -0.61 -9.07
N PHE A 11 -1.44 -0.15 -9.29
CA PHE A 11 -1.91 0.24 -10.61
C PHE A 11 -3.01 1.30 -10.52
N GLU A 12 -3.14 2.10 -11.59
CA GLU A 12 -4.24 3.03 -11.76
C GLU A 12 -5.51 2.28 -12.19
N ILE A 13 -6.64 2.62 -11.58
CA ILE A 13 -7.97 2.13 -11.97
C ILE A 13 -8.72 3.30 -12.63
N LYS A 14 -8.84 3.28 -13.95
CA LYS A 14 -9.53 4.33 -14.71
C LYS A 14 -11.04 4.24 -14.62
N ASP A 15 -11.56 3.02 -14.53
CA ASP A 15 -12.98 2.71 -14.46
C ASP A 15 -13.20 1.72 -13.32
N ILE A 16 -13.72 2.23 -12.21
CA ILE A 16 -13.93 1.43 -10.99
C ILE A 16 -15.05 0.41 -11.20
N ASP A 17 -16.08 0.74 -11.95
CA ASP A 17 -17.20 -0.16 -12.18
C ASP A 17 -16.78 -1.34 -13.05
N ALA A 18 -16.00 -1.08 -14.11
CA ALA A 18 -15.40 -2.16 -14.91
C ALA A 18 -14.48 -3.06 -14.11
N PHE A 19 -13.67 -2.49 -13.17
CA PHE A 19 -12.79 -3.24 -12.29
C PHE A 19 -13.59 -4.13 -11.33
N ILE A 20 -14.64 -3.59 -10.68
CA ILE A 20 -15.51 -4.35 -9.78
C ILE A 20 -16.23 -5.46 -10.55
N ASN A 21 -16.78 -5.17 -11.73
CA ASN A 21 -17.43 -6.17 -12.56
C ASN A 21 -16.47 -7.31 -12.96
N ARG A 22 -15.19 -6.98 -13.17
CA ARG A 22 -14.17 -8.01 -13.43
C ARG A 22 -13.93 -8.89 -12.22
N ILE A 23 -13.87 -8.33 -11.01
CA ILE A 23 -13.76 -9.10 -9.76
C ILE A 23 -14.96 -10.04 -9.61
N ILE A 24 -16.18 -9.56 -9.83
CA ILE A 24 -17.41 -10.38 -9.77
C ILE A 24 -17.35 -11.52 -10.79
N THR A 25 -16.90 -11.26 -12.01
CA THR A 25 -16.74 -12.29 -13.06
C THR A 25 -15.74 -13.39 -12.65
N LEU A 26 -14.75 -13.05 -11.81
CA LEU A 26 -13.79 -13.99 -11.24
C LEU A 26 -14.28 -14.67 -9.96
N GLU A 27 -15.56 -14.54 -9.64
CA GLU A 27 -16.18 -15.06 -8.41
C GLU A 27 -15.53 -14.46 -7.13
N GLY A 28 -15.03 -13.23 -7.25
CA GLY A 28 -14.47 -12.48 -6.13
C GLY A 28 -15.56 -11.87 -5.26
N SER A 29 -15.26 -11.71 -3.99
CA SER A 29 -16.15 -11.13 -2.99
C SER A 29 -15.49 -9.95 -2.27
N LEU A 30 -16.30 -8.95 -1.91
CA LEU A 30 -15.90 -7.90 -1.00
C LEU A 30 -15.78 -8.50 0.41
N ILE A 31 -14.62 -8.35 1.04
CA ILE A 31 -14.35 -8.83 2.40
C ILE A 31 -14.69 -7.76 3.41
N PHE A 32 -14.17 -6.52 3.20
CA PHE A 32 -14.49 -5.37 4.02
C PHE A 32 -14.15 -4.05 3.33
N ASP A 33 -14.81 -3.00 3.79
CA ASP A 33 -14.51 -1.62 3.44
C ASP A 33 -13.69 -0.96 4.53
N TYR A 34 -12.89 0.04 4.16
CA TYR A 34 -12.17 0.83 5.12
C TYR A 34 -11.86 2.24 4.62
N SER A 35 -11.57 3.12 5.57
CA SER A 35 -11.01 4.44 5.29
C SER A 35 -10.06 4.86 6.42
N PHE A 36 -9.00 5.57 6.05
CA PHE A 36 -8.03 6.09 7.01
C PHE A 36 -7.19 7.21 6.40
N TYR A 37 -6.54 7.98 7.27
CA TYR A 37 -5.55 8.97 6.91
C TYR A 37 -4.17 8.50 7.36
N ASP A 38 -3.21 8.51 6.43
CA ASP A 38 -1.80 8.23 6.71
C ASP A 38 -1.05 9.57 6.71
N TYR A 39 -0.61 10.02 7.88
CA TYR A 39 0.24 11.19 8.07
C TYR A 39 1.69 10.77 7.93
N TYR A 40 2.31 11.07 6.80
CA TYR A 40 3.72 10.76 6.55
C TYR A 40 4.61 11.78 7.22
N LEU A 41 5.70 11.29 7.80
CA LEU A 41 6.66 12.06 8.56
C LEU A 41 8.04 11.96 7.90
N THR A 42 8.83 13.01 8.05
CA THR A 42 10.22 13.07 7.56
C THR A 42 11.12 13.54 8.69
N PRO A 43 12.38 13.07 8.78
CA PRO A 43 13.35 13.63 9.73
C PRO A 43 13.51 15.15 9.52
N ILE A 44 13.81 15.88 10.58
CA ILE A 44 13.95 17.34 10.55
C ILE A 44 15.14 17.77 9.68
N ASP A 45 16.24 17.03 9.77
CA ASP A 45 17.55 17.34 9.19
C ASP A 45 17.80 16.70 7.81
N GLN A 46 17.02 15.71 7.41
CA GLN A 46 17.16 15.02 6.14
C GLN A 46 15.82 14.54 5.59
N ARG A 47 15.74 14.32 4.27
CA ARG A 47 14.59 13.64 3.65
C ARG A 47 14.87 12.16 3.47
N TRP A 48 13.89 11.33 3.82
CA TRP A 48 13.92 9.92 3.46
C TRP A 48 13.38 9.72 2.05
N ASN A 49 13.97 8.73 1.37
CA ASN A 49 13.43 8.25 0.11
C ASN A 49 12.16 7.41 0.38
N PRO A 50 10.97 7.85 -0.02
CA PRO A 50 9.72 7.13 0.24
C PRO A 50 9.61 5.79 -0.52
N LEU A 51 10.48 5.55 -1.51
CA LEU A 51 10.61 4.22 -2.14
C LEU A 51 11.21 3.19 -1.19
N GLU A 52 12.08 3.63 -0.28
CA GLU A 52 12.84 2.72 0.58
C GLU A 52 12.24 2.59 1.98
N LYS A 53 11.86 3.72 2.57
CA LYS A 53 11.37 3.74 3.95
C LYS A 53 10.46 4.93 4.22
N ASN A 54 9.55 4.75 5.16
CA ASN A 54 8.73 5.83 5.69
C ASN A 54 8.35 5.59 7.16
N LEU A 55 8.08 6.68 7.83
CA LEU A 55 7.41 6.74 9.12
C LEU A 55 6.05 7.38 8.89
N ARG A 56 4.99 6.78 9.39
CA ARG A 56 3.64 7.33 9.24
C ARG A 56 2.76 7.03 10.42
N ILE A 57 1.86 7.95 10.73
CA ILE A 57 0.79 7.75 11.68
C ILE A 57 -0.46 7.43 10.88
N ARG A 58 -1.13 6.31 11.18
CA ARG A 58 -2.41 5.92 10.59
C ARG A 58 -3.53 6.20 11.56
N GLU A 59 -4.43 7.08 11.16
CA GLU A 59 -5.67 7.37 11.85
C GLU A 59 -6.84 6.72 11.10
N TRP A 60 -7.48 5.73 11.73
CA TRP A 60 -8.61 5.03 11.13
C TRP A 60 -9.89 5.88 11.21
N LYS A 61 -10.58 6.01 10.10
CA LYS A 61 -11.91 6.64 10.01
C LYS A 61 -13.01 5.60 9.98
N TYR A 62 -12.73 4.44 9.37
CA TYR A 62 -13.60 3.27 9.36
C TYR A 62 -12.79 2.00 9.04
N PRO A 63 -13.02 0.86 9.74
CA PRO A 63 -13.69 0.79 11.03
C PRO A 63 -12.88 1.53 12.11
N THR A 64 -13.49 1.81 13.25
CA THR A 64 -12.77 2.44 14.38
C THR A 64 -11.69 1.51 14.90
N LYS A 65 -10.44 1.98 14.87
CA LYS A 65 -9.26 1.29 15.40
C LYS A 65 -8.33 2.32 16.06
N PRO A 66 -7.43 1.90 16.95
CA PRO A 66 -6.41 2.80 17.50
C PRO A 66 -5.58 3.46 16.40
N THR A 67 -5.24 4.72 16.60
CA THR A 67 -4.23 5.39 15.79
C THR A 67 -2.88 4.74 16.06
N THR A 68 -2.11 4.50 15.02
CA THR A 68 -0.86 3.75 15.15
C THR A 68 0.27 4.42 14.37
N LEU A 69 1.40 4.63 15.04
CA LEU A 69 2.66 5.03 14.41
C LEU A 69 3.34 3.77 13.84
N TYR A 70 3.54 3.77 12.51
CA TYR A 70 4.19 2.67 11.79
C TYR A 70 5.53 3.07 11.20
N PHE A 71 6.51 2.18 11.32
CA PHE A 71 7.71 2.20 10.49
C PHE A 71 7.58 1.18 9.35
N VAL A 72 7.97 1.61 8.15
CA VAL A 72 7.97 0.77 6.95
C VAL A 72 9.33 0.86 6.29
N LYS A 73 9.88 -0.28 5.89
CA LYS A 73 11.07 -0.36 5.04
C LYS A 73 10.83 -1.34 3.91
N ASN A 74 11.14 -0.90 2.71
CA ASN A 74 10.92 -1.66 1.48
C ASN A 74 12.24 -1.81 0.72
N GLU A 75 12.27 -2.82 -0.13
CA GLU A 75 13.24 -2.96 -1.22
C GLU A 75 12.49 -3.15 -2.53
N ILE A 76 13.10 -2.72 -3.62
CA ILE A 76 12.55 -2.91 -4.95
C ILE A 76 13.28 -4.10 -5.59
N LEU A 77 12.52 -5.12 -5.91
CA LEU A 77 13.02 -6.28 -6.62
C LEU A 77 12.76 -6.12 -8.12
N ASN A 78 13.73 -6.54 -8.91
CA ASN A 78 13.61 -6.60 -10.36
C ASN A 78 13.87 -8.06 -10.81
N ILE A 79 12.81 -8.77 -11.12
CA ILE A 79 12.85 -10.16 -11.51
C ILE A 79 12.34 -10.27 -12.95
N GLU A 80 13.25 -10.59 -13.87
CA GLU A 80 12.98 -10.62 -15.31
C GLU A 80 12.36 -9.29 -15.81
N ASP A 81 11.10 -9.31 -16.25
CA ASP A 81 10.38 -8.17 -16.84
C ASP A 81 9.47 -7.43 -15.84
N LEU A 82 9.47 -7.82 -14.58
CA LEU A 82 8.61 -7.22 -13.55
C LEU A 82 9.40 -6.65 -12.38
N LYS A 83 9.12 -5.38 -12.09
CA LYS A 83 9.53 -4.73 -10.82
C LYS A 83 8.37 -4.76 -9.84
N PHE A 84 8.67 -5.06 -8.58
CA PHE A 84 7.70 -4.99 -7.50
C PHE A 84 8.38 -4.62 -6.18
N LYS A 85 7.60 -4.10 -5.26
CA LYS A 85 8.03 -3.78 -3.91
C LYS A 85 7.98 -5.04 -3.05
N ARG A 86 9.00 -5.24 -2.20
CA ARG A 86 8.99 -6.22 -1.12
C ARG A 86 9.24 -5.52 0.21
N ALA A 87 8.43 -5.85 1.21
CA ALA A 87 8.68 -5.38 2.58
C ALA A 87 9.94 -6.05 3.16
N VAL A 88 10.76 -5.27 3.84
CA VAL A 88 11.97 -5.81 4.52
C VAL A 88 11.58 -6.54 5.80
N TYR A 89 10.53 -6.08 6.46
CA TYR A 89 10.00 -6.73 7.66
C TYR A 89 8.82 -7.64 7.28
N ARG A 90 8.76 -8.81 7.91
CA ARG A 90 7.79 -9.86 7.58
C ARG A 90 6.32 -9.43 7.70
N ALA A 91 6.02 -8.53 8.63
CA ALA A 91 4.66 -7.99 8.80
C ALA A 91 4.33 -6.80 7.86
N GLY A 92 5.18 -6.54 6.85
CA GLY A 92 5.04 -5.40 5.94
C GLY A 92 5.33 -4.05 6.61
N LYS A 93 4.70 -3.78 7.74
CA LYS A 93 4.86 -2.57 8.57
C LYS A 93 5.03 -2.95 10.03
N VAL A 94 5.88 -2.20 10.74
CA VAL A 94 6.15 -2.41 12.16
C VAL A 94 5.40 -1.37 12.97
N PRO A 95 4.43 -1.76 13.83
CA PRO A 95 3.81 -0.84 14.76
C PRO A 95 4.82 -0.45 15.84
N LEU A 96 4.99 0.85 16.06
CA LEU A 96 5.90 1.39 17.07
C LEU A 96 5.16 1.88 18.30
N LEU A 97 3.97 2.47 18.10
CA LEU A 97 3.13 3.04 19.14
C LEU A 97 1.67 2.98 18.71
N GLU A 98 0.78 2.65 19.64
CA GLU A 98 -0.66 2.83 19.52
C GLU A 98 -1.14 3.85 20.56
N GLY A 99 -1.94 4.83 20.14
CA GLY A 99 -2.45 5.90 21.00
C GLY A 99 -3.48 6.73 20.25
N ASP A 100 -3.59 8.01 20.60
CA ASP A 100 -4.30 8.98 19.79
C ASP A 100 -3.36 9.71 18.78
N LEU A 101 -3.92 10.55 17.92
CA LEU A 101 -3.15 11.23 16.89
C LEU A 101 -2.16 12.23 17.50
N GLU A 102 -2.57 12.95 18.55
CA GLU A 102 -1.77 13.98 19.20
C GLU A 102 -0.56 13.35 19.90
N GLU A 103 -0.78 12.28 20.66
CA GLU A 103 0.29 11.53 21.32
C GLU A 103 1.29 10.95 20.30
N CYS A 104 0.80 10.27 19.26
CA CYS A 104 1.67 9.72 18.21
C CYS A 104 2.48 10.82 17.50
N MET A 105 1.90 11.99 17.26
CA MET A 105 2.57 13.11 16.62
C MET A 105 3.62 13.73 17.55
N SER A 106 3.29 13.94 18.82
CA SER A 106 4.22 14.49 19.82
C SER A 106 5.46 13.61 19.98
N ILE A 107 5.28 12.30 20.15
CA ILE A 107 6.39 11.36 20.29
C ILE A 107 7.25 11.34 19.02
N ALA A 108 6.62 11.37 17.83
CA ALA A 108 7.37 11.43 16.59
C ALA A 108 8.20 12.72 16.48
N GLN A 109 7.69 13.87 16.95
CA GLN A 109 8.43 15.13 16.98
C GLN A 109 9.60 15.07 17.96
N ASP A 110 9.43 14.50 19.15
CA ASP A 110 10.50 14.28 20.13
C ASP A 110 11.60 13.36 19.60
N LEU A 111 11.25 12.44 18.71
CA LEU A 111 12.20 11.58 17.98
C LEU A 111 12.87 12.28 16.78
N GLY A 112 12.62 13.57 16.55
CA GLY A 112 13.24 14.36 15.49
C GLY A 112 12.56 14.25 14.13
N PHE A 113 11.27 13.90 14.10
CA PHE A 113 10.48 13.86 12.89
C PHE A 113 9.49 15.03 12.83
N LYS A 114 9.11 15.45 11.63
CA LYS A 114 8.09 16.47 11.37
C LYS A 114 7.10 15.98 10.33
N PRO A 115 5.86 16.52 10.32
CA PRO A 115 4.90 16.26 9.25
C PRO A 115 5.48 16.59 7.87
N TRP A 116 5.15 15.75 6.90
CA TRP A 116 5.57 15.95 5.51
C TRP A 116 4.36 16.10 4.57
N PHE A 117 3.54 15.05 4.44
CA PHE A 117 2.27 15.10 3.71
C PHE A 117 1.28 14.09 4.29
N THR A 118 0.02 14.22 3.90
CA THR A 118 -1.04 13.32 4.34
C THR A 118 -1.72 12.67 3.13
N ILE A 119 -1.84 11.35 3.14
CA ILE A 119 -2.64 10.60 2.17
C ILE A 119 -3.98 10.25 2.81
N ARG A 120 -5.07 10.71 2.21
CA ARG A 120 -6.43 10.41 2.65
C ARG A 120 -7.00 9.30 1.79
N LYS A 121 -7.11 8.10 2.32
CA LYS A 121 -7.83 7.00 1.70
C LYS A 121 -9.29 7.09 2.14
N GLU A 122 -10.10 7.81 1.36
CA GLU A 122 -11.49 8.12 1.72
C GLU A 122 -12.41 6.91 1.54
N LYS A 123 -12.10 6.07 0.56
CA LYS A 123 -12.81 4.82 0.28
C LYS A 123 -11.78 3.75 -0.06
N ALA A 124 -11.94 2.58 0.50
CA ALA A 124 -11.14 1.43 0.13
C ALA A 124 -11.95 0.15 0.26
N HIS A 125 -11.82 -0.71 -0.73
CA HIS A 125 -12.51 -1.97 -0.86
C HIS A 125 -11.49 -3.10 -0.93
N PHE A 126 -11.56 -4.03 0.02
CA PHE A 126 -10.70 -5.19 0.05
C PHE A 126 -11.45 -6.40 -0.50
N TYR A 127 -10.94 -6.98 -1.57
CA TYR A 127 -11.55 -8.11 -2.26
C TYR A 127 -10.69 -9.37 -2.13
N GLU A 128 -11.35 -10.53 -2.07
CA GLU A 128 -10.74 -11.84 -2.19
C GLU A 128 -11.31 -12.60 -3.39
N ILE A 129 -10.44 -13.14 -4.22
CA ILE A 129 -10.77 -14.02 -5.33
C ILE A 129 -10.35 -15.45 -4.94
N SER A 130 -11.22 -16.14 -4.21
CA SER A 130 -10.92 -17.43 -3.56
C SER A 130 -10.53 -18.52 -4.56
N LYS A 131 -11.19 -18.59 -5.73
CA LYS A 131 -10.89 -19.53 -6.79
C LYS A 131 -9.45 -19.43 -7.30
N ASN A 132 -8.95 -18.20 -7.42
CA ASN A 132 -7.60 -17.91 -7.88
C ASN A 132 -6.62 -17.64 -6.72
N LYS A 133 -7.09 -17.71 -5.47
CA LYS A 133 -6.29 -17.56 -4.24
C LYS A 133 -5.47 -16.28 -4.20
N PHE A 134 -6.08 -15.15 -4.52
CA PHE A 134 -5.43 -13.85 -4.38
C PHE A 134 -6.37 -12.77 -3.83
N LYS A 135 -5.77 -11.70 -3.36
CA LYS A 135 -6.45 -10.54 -2.80
C LYS A 135 -6.07 -9.30 -3.60
N THR A 136 -6.99 -8.37 -3.67
CA THR A 136 -6.75 -7.06 -4.30
C THR A 136 -7.50 -5.97 -3.57
N ILE A 137 -6.99 -4.77 -3.67
CA ILE A 137 -7.57 -3.59 -3.04
C ILE A 137 -7.89 -2.58 -4.14
N ALA A 138 -9.03 -1.88 -4.00
CA ALA A 138 -9.31 -0.65 -4.72
C ALA A 138 -9.41 0.49 -3.71
N GLU A 139 -8.60 1.54 -3.86
CA GLU A 139 -8.52 2.67 -2.94
C GLU A 139 -8.77 3.98 -3.70
N TYR A 140 -9.63 4.83 -3.16
CA TYR A 140 -9.85 6.19 -3.66
C TYR A 140 -9.08 7.19 -2.82
N ILE A 141 -8.18 7.91 -3.49
CA ILE A 141 -7.37 8.99 -2.93
C ILE A 141 -7.68 10.24 -3.76
N PRO A 142 -8.23 11.33 -3.20
CA PRO A 142 -8.72 12.47 -3.98
C PRO A 142 -7.73 13.02 -5.01
N GLU A 143 -6.45 13.08 -4.65
CA GLU A 143 -5.39 13.63 -5.50
C GLU A 143 -4.93 12.67 -6.62
N LEU A 144 -5.19 11.37 -6.49
CA LEU A 144 -4.76 10.32 -7.42
C LEU A 144 -5.91 9.66 -8.18
N GLY A 145 -7.14 9.75 -7.64
CA GLY A 145 -8.27 8.94 -8.10
C GLY A 145 -8.24 7.51 -7.55
N TRP A 146 -8.85 6.58 -8.27
CA TRP A 146 -8.84 5.17 -7.90
C TRP A 146 -7.51 4.52 -8.23
N THR A 147 -6.94 3.85 -7.23
CA THR A 147 -5.72 3.03 -7.35
C THR A 147 -5.98 1.62 -6.87
N GLY A 148 -5.33 0.65 -7.48
CA GLY A 148 -5.39 -0.73 -7.05
C GLY A 148 -4.08 -1.23 -6.49
N GLU A 149 -4.16 -2.31 -5.72
CA GLU A 149 -3.02 -3.00 -5.14
C GLU A 149 -3.20 -4.51 -5.29
N LEU A 150 -2.13 -5.18 -5.69
CA LEU A 150 -1.98 -6.62 -5.62
C LEU A 150 -0.88 -6.92 -4.61
N GLU A 151 -1.23 -7.70 -3.59
CA GLU A 151 -0.34 -8.09 -2.51
C GLU A 151 -0.24 -9.61 -2.43
N PHE A 152 0.98 -10.11 -2.30
CA PHE A 152 1.28 -11.52 -2.13
C PHE A 152 2.26 -11.73 -1.00
N GLU A 153 1.99 -12.72 -0.19
CA GLU A 153 2.92 -13.19 0.83
C GLU A 153 3.76 -14.34 0.27
N GLY A 154 5.07 -14.31 0.51
CA GLY A 154 5.96 -15.38 0.08
C GLY A 154 7.44 -15.11 0.37
N GLN A 155 8.23 -16.17 0.35
CA GLN A 155 9.68 -16.09 0.55
C GLN A 155 10.45 -16.13 -0.78
N ASP A 156 9.83 -16.67 -1.83
CA ASP A 156 10.43 -16.84 -3.15
C ASP A 156 10.01 -15.70 -4.08
N PRO A 157 10.93 -14.78 -4.43
CA PRO A 157 10.62 -13.65 -5.30
C PRO A 157 10.15 -14.06 -6.70
N LEU A 158 10.62 -15.17 -7.24
CA LEU A 158 10.20 -15.64 -8.56
C LEU A 158 8.75 -16.15 -8.54
N LYS A 159 8.35 -16.83 -7.47
CA LYS A 159 6.94 -17.24 -7.28
C LYS A 159 6.05 -16.02 -7.12
N ALA A 160 6.47 -15.01 -6.32
CA ALA A 160 5.73 -13.76 -6.17
C ALA A 160 5.56 -13.05 -7.52
N LYS A 161 6.64 -12.92 -8.31
CA LYS A 161 6.60 -12.33 -9.66
C LYS A 161 5.61 -13.03 -10.56
N ASN A 162 5.67 -14.36 -10.66
CA ASN A 162 4.78 -15.13 -11.52
C ASN A 162 3.31 -14.97 -11.08
N ARG A 163 3.08 -14.95 -9.78
CA ARG A 163 1.74 -14.75 -9.22
C ARG A 163 1.17 -13.37 -9.50
N ILE A 164 1.98 -12.33 -9.33
CA ILE A 164 1.61 -10.94 -9.67
C ILE A 164 1.26 -10.86 -11.16
N ALA A 165 2.10 -11.42 -12.04
CA ALA A 165 1.87 -11.39 -13.49
C ALA A 165 0.56 -12.11 -13.90
N GLU A 166 0.27 -13.26 -13.28
CA GLU A 166 -0.98 -13.98 -13.46
C GLU A 166 -2.19 -13.11 -13.07
N CYS A 167 -2.15 -12.48 -11.89
CA CYS A 167 -3.26 -11.67 -11.39
C CYS A 167 -3.47 -10.38 -12.19
N ILE A 168 -2.41 -9.74 -12.68
CA ILE A 168 -2.47 -8.63 -13.63
C ILE A 168 -3.27 -9.07 -14.88
N SER A 169 -2.98 -10.25 -15.41
CA SER A 169 -3.69 -10.80 -16.57
C SER A 169 -5.15 -11.14 -16.25
N LEU A 170 -5.40 -11.81 -15.11
CA LEU A 170 -6.75 -12.17 -14.69
C LEU A 170 -7.66 -10.94 -14.51
N LEU A 171 -7.13 -9.88 -13.93
CA LEU A 171 -7.87 -8.62 -13.70
C LEU A 171 -7.91 -7.71 -14.93
N ASN A 172 -7.31 -8.09 -16.06
CA ASN A 172 -7.19 -7.27 -17.27
C ASN A 172 -6.52 -5.91 -17.01
N ILE A 173 -5.56 -5.86 -16.08
CA ILE A 173 -4.85 -4.61 -15.76
C ILE A 173 -3.85 -4.31 -16.89
N PRO A 174 -3.92 -3.11 -17.51
CA PRO A 174 -2.94 -2.73 -18.54
C PRO A 174 -1.53 -2.67 -17.94
N ARG A 175 -0.57 -3.40 -18.51
CA ARG A 175 0.81 -3.42 -17.98
C ARG A 175 1.44 -2.04 -17.79
N LYS A 176 1.10 -1.07 -18.64
CA LYS A 176 1.56 0.32 -18.54
C LYS A 176 1.03 1.09 -17.33
N SER A 177 -0.07 0.61 -16.70
CA SER A 177 -0.62 1.21 -15.48
C SER A 177 -0.03 0.60 -14.21
N VAL A 178 0.75 -0.49 -14.32
CA VAL A 178 1.36 -1.16 -13.17
C VAL A 178 2.65 -0.44 -12.77
N THR A 179 2.80 -0.23 -11.49
CA THR A 179 4.00 0.37 -10.89
C THR A 179 4.44 -0.39 -9.65
N PHE A 180 5.76 -0.40 -9.42
CA PHE A 180 6.37 -0.93 -8.20
C PHE A 180 6.46 0.11 -7.08
N LYS A 181 6.11 1.36 -7.36
CA LYS A 181 6.26 2.46 -6.41
C LYS A 181 5.22 2.31 -5.29
N PRO A 182 5.62 2.44 -4.02
CA PRO A 182 4.66 2.55 -2.92
C PRO A 182 3.82 3.82 -3.06
N ILE A 183 2.62 3.80 -2.49
CA ILE A 183 1.69 4.93 -2.59
C ILE A 183 2.29 6.26 -2.11
N SER A 184 3.16 6.20 -1.10
CA SER A 184 3.88 7.38 -0.60
C SER A 184 4.77 8.05 -1.64
N ALA A 185 5.45 7.25 -2.47
CA ALA A 185 6.29 7.78 -3.54
C ALA A 185 5.46 8.34 -4.70
N ILE A 186 4.39 7.63 -5.10
CA ILE A 186 3.46 8.11 -6.14
C ILE A 186 2.86 9.47 -5.73
N TYR A 187 2.42 9.56 -4.48
CA TYR A 187 1.80 10.78 -3.95
C TYR A 187 2.80 11.93 -3.83
N ALA A 188 4.01 11.66 -3.32
CA ALA A 188 5.06 12.67 -3.21
C ALA A 188 5.51 13.20 -4.60
N GLU A 189 5.61 12.36 -5.62
CA GLU A 189 5.86 12.77 -7.00
C GLU A 189 4.72 13.67 -7.53
N LYS A 190 3.46 13.28 -7.27
CA LYS A 190 2.29 14.08 -7.69
C LYS A 190 2.29 15.49 -7.11
N LEU A 191 2.78 15.63 -5.87
CA LEU A 191 2.91 16.92 -5.19
C LEU A 191 4.20 17.69 -5.55
N GLY A 192 5.10 17.14 -6.38
CA GLY A 192 6.38 17.74 -6.70
C GLY A 192 7.35 17.78 -5.51
N LEU A 193 7.26 16.82 -4.60
CA LEU A 193 8.11 16.71 -3.40
C LEU A 193 9.35 15.83 -3.60
N LEU A 194 9.43 15.13 -4.74
CA LEU A 194 10.55 14.29 -5.17
C LEU A 194 11.21 14.84 -6.42
#